data_9cb57844dc40afc25a51840e00c6a337
#
_entry.id   9cb57844dc40afc25a51840e00c6a337
#
_cell.length_a   1.000
_cell.length_b   1.000
_cell.length_c   1.000
_cell.angle_alpha   90.00
_cell.angle_beta   90.00
_cell.angle_gamma   90.00
#
_symmetry.space_group_name_H-M   'P 1'
#
loop_
_entity.id
_entity.type
_entity.pdbx_description
1 polymer ?
#
loop_
_entity_poly.entity_id
_entity_poly.type
_entity_poly.pdbx_seq_one_letter_code
_entity_poly.pdbx_strand_id
1 'polypeptide(L)'
;MRLFTHSRGFNLIELMIVVAIIGVLSSFAVPAYTDYTQRARASTALVSLQAWQTAINLCWQMEGSLTPCSSFGQRGIPVPTAPYPEGIESISPGSVAGSIRATLSVRDVQGNALQVELRPAATATQLQWLITCSDFGASEGLGMRIPHCAAALST
;
A
#
# COMPACT_ATOMS: atom_id res chain seq x y z
N MET A 1 -41.12 -52.76 10.64
CA MET A 1 -39.90 -52.65 11.50
C MET A 1 -39.38 -51.25 11.35
N ARG A 2 -39.61 -50.36 12.35
CA ARG A 2 -39.09 -48.93 12.28
C ARG A 2 -37.75 -48.90 12.98
N LEU A 3 -36.69 -48.62 12.23
CA LEU A 3 -35.37 -48.35 12.74
C LEU A 3 -35.39 -46.96 13.36
N PHE A 4 -35.34 -46.88 14.68
CA PHE A 4 -35.09 -45.62 15.39
C PHE A 4 -33.61 -45.29 15.27
N THR A 5 -33.28 -44.34 14.41
CA THR A 5 -31.92 -43.72 14.38
C THR A 5 -31.75 -42.89 15.66
N HIS A 6 -30.86 -43.31 16.53
CA HIS A 6 -30.44 -42.54 17.71
C HIS A 6 -29.68 -41.30 17.22
N SER A 7 -30.32 -40.15 17.24
CA SER A 7 -29.63 -38.87 17.10
C SER A 7 -28.86 -38.61 18.40
N ARG A 8 -27.54 -38.74 18.34
CA ARG A 8 -26.65 -38.34 19.45
C ARG A 8 -26.61 -36.82 19.46
N GLY A 9 -27.10 -36.18 20.52
CA GLY A 9 -26.98 -34.75 20.75
C GLY A 9 -25.54 -34.38 21.06
N PHE A 10 -25.13 -33.16 20.67
CA PHE A 10 -23.83 -32.57 21.02
C PHE A 10 -23.70 -32.35 22.53
N ASN A 11 -22.60 -32.78 23.12
CA ASN A 11 -22.34 -32.53 24.54
C ASN A 11 -21.85 -31.08 24.70
N LEU A 12 -22.30 -30.41 25.77
CA LEU A 12 -21.93 -29.02 26.07
C LEU A 12 -20.42 -28.87 26.20
N ILE A 13 -19.72 -29.86 26.78
CA ILE A 13 -18.24 -29.81 26.91
C ILE A 13 -17.52 -29.91 25.56
N GLU A 14 -18.06 -30.67 24.59
CA GLU A 14 -17.50 -30.72 23.23
C GLU A 14 -17.58 -29.35 22.55
N LEU A 15 -18.70 -28.63 22.73
CA LEU A 15 -18.85 -27.29 22.21
C LEU A 15 -17.86 -26.31 22.87
N MET A 16 -17.70 -26.41 24.22
CA MET A 16 -16.78 -25.54 24.96
C MET A 16 -15.32 -25.70 24.51
N ILE A 17 -14.88 -26.95 24.28
CA ILE A 17 -13.51 -27.21 23.82
C ILE A 17 -13.32 -26.64 22.40
N VAL A 18 -14.28 -26.79 21.52
CA VAL A 18 -14.20 -26.27 20.15
C VAL A 18 -14.08 -24.75 20.12
N VAL A 19 -14.94 -24.04 20.89
CA VAL A 19 -14.86 -22.57 20.92
C VAL A 19 -13.58 -22.08 21.58
N ALA A 20 -13.04 -22.80 22.57
CA ALA A 20 -11.76 -22.46 23.18
C ALA A 20 -10.60 -22.58 22.17
N ILE A 21 -10.56 -23.65 21.38
CA ILE A 21 -9.54 -23.84 20.34
C ILE A 21 -9.66 -22.78 19.26
N ILE A 22 -10.88 -22.49 18.78
CA ILE A 22 -11.14 -21.44 17.79
C ILE A 22 -10.69 -20.08 18.33
N GLY A 23 -10.99 -19.78 19.60
CA GLY A 23 -10.56 -18.53 20.27
C GLY A 23 -9.05 -18.34 20.23
N VAL A 24 -8.29 -19.39 20.58
CA VAL A 24 -6.82 -19.35 20.56
C VAL A 24 -6.31 -19.19 19.12
N LEU A 25 -6.79 -19.96 18.17
CA LEU A 25 -6.36 -19.84 16.77
C LEU A 25 -6.69 -18.47 16.18
N SER A 26 -7.86 -17.91 16.48
CA SER A 26 -8.27 -16.59 15.99
C SER A 26 -7.41 -15.47 16.53
N SER A 27 -6.85 -15.60 17.73
CA SER A 27 -5.99 -14.58 18.33
C SER A 27 -4.72 -14.31 17.52
N PHE A 28 -4.22 -15.28 16.79
CA PHE A 28 -3.07 -15.14 15.87
C PHE A 28 -3.49 -14.89 14.42
N ALA A 29 -4.58 -15.53 13.98
CA ALA A 29 -5.00 -15.46 12.58
C ALA A 29 -5.53 -14.06 12.19
N VAL A 30 -6.29 -13.40 13.06
CA VAL A 30 -6.89 -12.08 12.76
C VAL A 30 -5.83 -10.99 12.56
N PRO A 31 -4.83 -10.79 13.45
CA PRO A 31 -3.78 -9.79 13.23
C PRO A 31 -2.98 -10.05 11.94
N ALA A 32 -2.62 -11.32 11.68
CA ALA A 32 -1.88 -11.67 10.48
C ALA A 32 -2.67 -11.37 9.19
N TYR A 33 -3.97 -11.65 9.19
CA TYR A 33 -4.85 -11.35 8.06
C TYR A 33 -5.00 -9.85 7.82
N THR A 34 -5.15 -9.06 8.89
CA THR A 34 -5.26 -7.59 8.76
C THR A 34 -3.96 -6.99 8.21
N ASP A 35 -2.81 -7.45 8.66
CA ASP A 35 -1.52 -7.00 8.15
C ASP A 35 -1.34 -7.34 6.66
N TYR A 36 -1.65 -8.55 6.27
CA TYR A 36 -1.61 -8.98 4.87
C TYR A 36 -2.52 -8.13 3.97
N THR A 37 -3.76 -7.86 4.40
CA THR A 37 -4.70 -7.04 3.62
C THR A 37 -4.24 -5.59 3.49
N GLN A 38 -3.63 -5.00 4.52
CA GLN A 38 -3.06 -3.66 4.45
C GLN A 38 -1.90 -3.59 3.44
N ARG A 39 -1.00 -4.57 3.43
CA ARG A 39 0.09 -4.66 2.44
C ARG A 39 -0.45 -4.80 1.02
N ALA A 40 -1.45 -5.65 0.81
CA ALA A 40 -2.08 -5.82 -0.50
C ALA A 40 -2.70 -4.51 -1.00
N ARG A 41 -3.42 -3.78 -0.14
CA ARG A 41 -3.99 -2.47 -0.48
C ARG A 41 -2.92 -1.43 -0.79
N ALA A 42 -1.81 -1.39 -0.03
CA ALA A 42 -0.69 -0.50 -0.32
C ALA A 42 -0.09 -0.77 -1.70
N SER A 43 0.09 -2.04 -2.05
CA SER A 43 0.61 -2.44 -3.37
C SER A 43 -0.34 -2.03 -4.50
N THR A 44 -1.65 -2.22 -4.33
CA THR A 44 -2.66 -1.79 -5.31
C THR A 44 -2.65 -0.26 -5.50
N ALA A 45 -2.55 0.50 -4.41
CA ALA A 45 -2.46 1.96 -4.47
C ALA A 45 -1.21 2.43 -5.23
N LEU A 46 -0.06 1.77 -5.04
CA LEU A 46 1.15 2.08 -5.81
C LEU A 46 0.98 1.84 -7.31
N VAL A 47 0.31 0.76 -7.71
CA VAL A 47 0.00 0.49 -9.12
C VAL A 47 -0.86 1.62 -9.71
N SER A 48 -1.78 2.18 -8.96
CA SER A 48 -2.62 3.30 -9.40
C SER A 48 -1.82 4.58 -9.73
N LEU A 49 -0.60 4.74 -9.19
CA LEU A 49 0.29 5.87 -9.47
C LEU A 49 1.06 5.72 -10.80
N GLN A 50 1.00 4.57 -11.47
CA GLN A 50 1.74 4.32 -12.72
C GLN A 50 1.36 5.29 -13.85
N ALA A 51 0.13 5.82 -13.85
CA ALA A 51 -0.28 6.81 -14.84
C ALA A 51 0.59 8.08 -14.77
N TRP A 52 0.86 8.59 -13.57
CA TRP A 52 1.75 9.74 -13.35
C TRP A 52 3.21 9.40 -13.66
N GLN A 53 3.69 8.22 -13.25
CA GLN A 53 5.04 7.77 -13.58
C GLN A 53 5.26 7.72 -15.11
N THR A 54 4.30 7.18 -15.84
CA THR A 54 4.35 7.10 -17.32
C THR A 54 4.37 8.49 -17.95
N ALA A 55 3.50 9.39 -17.47
CA ALA A 55 3.43 10.76 -17.99
C ALA A 55 4.74 11.54 -17.71
N ILE A 56 5.33 11.37 -16.52
CA ILE A 56 6.62 12.01 -16.18
C ILE A 56 7.77 11.40 -17.00
N ASN A 57 7.77 10.08 -17.25
CA ASN A 57 8.73 9.43 -18.13
C ASN A 57 8.67 10.00 -19.55
N LEU A 58 7.48 10.18 -20.12
CA LEU A 58 7.28 10.78 -21.44
C LEU A 58 7.74 12.24 -21.46
N CYS A 59 7.36 13.03 -20.43
CA CYS A 59 7.81 14.41 -20.30
C CYS A 59 9.35 14.49 -20.28
N TRP A 60 10.01 13.65 -19.47
CA TRP A 60 11.47 13.61 -19.39
C TRP A 60 12.12 13.25 -20.72
N GLN A 61 11.55 12.33 -21.48
CA GLN A 61 12.05 11.97 -22.81
C GLN A 61 11.96 13.15 -23.80
N MET A 62 10.94 13.97 -23.69
CA MET A 62 10.74 15.13 -24.57
C MET A 62 11.60 16.33 -24.15
N GLU A 63 11.72 16.58 -22.86
CA GLU A 63 12.38 17.79 -22.30
C GLU A 63 13.87 17.57 -21.98
N GLY A 64 14.32 16.33 -21.89
CA GLY A 64 15.69 15.98 -21.50
C GLY A 64 16.04 16.26 -20.05
N SER A 65 15.10 16.77 -19.24
CA SER A 65 15.29 17.06 -17.83
C SER A 65 14.00 16.87 -17.04
N LEU A 66 14.13 16.67 -15.70
CA LEU A 66 12.98 16.48 -14.80
C LEU A 66 12.36 17.79 -14.29
N THR A 67 13.13 18.89 -14.34
CA THR A 67 12.66 20.18 -13.79
C THR A 67 11.35 20.66 -14.41
N PRO A 68 11.16 20.63 -15.76
CA PRO A 68 9.89 21.01 -16.36
C PRO A 68 8.74 20.02 -16.09
N CYS A 69 9.06 18.79 -15.65
CA CYS A 69 8.12 17.70 -15.42
C CYS A 69 7.64 17.61 -13.94
N SER A 70 7.81 18.70 -13.18
CA SER A 70 7.47 18.74 -11.75
C SER A 70 6.07 19.27 -11.45
N SER A 71 5.35 19.78 -12.45
CA SER A 71 4.04 20.39 -12.29
C SER A 71 2.94 19.52 -12.90
N PHE A 72 1.96 19.17 -12.11
CA PHE A 72 0.78 18.45 -12.59
C PHE A 72 -0.12 19.38 -13.44
N GLY A 73 -0.82 18.82 -14.40
CA GLY A 73 -1.64 19.57 -15.36
C GLY A 73 -0.87 20.20 -16.52
N GLN A 74 0.44 19.98 -16.59
CA GLN A 74 1.30 20.50 -17.67
C GLN A 74 2.02 19.34 -18.36
N ARG A 75 2.44 19.56 -19.61
CA ARG A 75 3.25 18.62 -20.41
C ARG A 75 2.72 17.17 -20.44
N GLY A 76 1.38 17.02 -20.45
CA GLY A 76 0.73 15.71 -20.44
C GLY A 76 0.68 15.00 -19.09
N ILE A 77 1.16 15.62 -18.01
CA ILE A 77 1.07 15.06 -16.68
C ILE A 77 -0.34 15.32 -16.12
N PRO A 78 -1.11 14.27 -15.74
CA PRO A 78 -2.49 14.44 -15.29
C PRO A 78 -2.59 15.30 -14.01
N VAL A 79 -3.65 16.11 -13.94
CA VAL A 79 -4.04 16.76 -12.68
C VAL A 79 -4.70 15.73 -11.78
N PRO A 80 -4.23 15.53 -10.54
CA PRO A 80 -4.94 14.67 -9.61
C PRO A 80 -6.24 15.35 -9.17
N THR A 81 -7.37 14.74 -9.51
CA THR A 81 -8.71 15.25 -9.18
C THR A 81 -9.47 14.20 -8.39
N ALA A 82 -10.23 14.63 -7.39
CA ALA A 82 -11.13 13.74 -6.67
C ALA A 82 -12.33 13.32 -7.57
N PRO A 83 -12.84 12.07 -7.46
CA PRO A 83 -12.34 11.01 -6.57
C PRO A 83 -10.99 10.47 -7.02
N TYR A 84 -10.07 10.29 -6.06
CA TYR A 84 -8.77 9.68 -6.33
C TYR A 84 -8.92 8.18 -6.64
N PRO A 85 -7.92 7.56 -7.28
CA PRO A 85 -7.88 6.11 -7.46
C PRO A 85 -8.00 5.37 -6.13
N GLU A 86 -8.53 4.14 -6.18
CA GLU A 86 -8.73 3.32 -4.99
C GLU A 86 -7.44 3.16 -4.17
N GLY A 87 -7.54 3.35 -2.87
CA GLY A 87 -6.41 3.25 -1.95
C GLY A 87 -5.59 4.54 -1.81
N ILE A 88 -5.95 5.63 -2.48
CA ILE A 88 -5.25 6.92 -2.42
C ILE A 88 -6.16 7.99 -1.83
N GLU A 89 -5.65 8.76 -0.85
CA GLU A 89 -6.33 9.89 -0.23
C GLU A 89 -5.93 11.23 -0.89
N SER A 90 -4.66 11.34 -1.32
CA SER A 90 -4.18 12.54 -2.01
C SER A 90 -2.95 12.25 -2.87
N ILE A 91 -2.76 13.05 -3.92
CA ILE A 91 -1.58 13.03 -4.78
C ILE A 91 -1.09 14.47 -4.94
N SER A 92 0.21 14.68 -4.81
CA SER A 92 0.85 15.99 -4.99
C SER A 92 2.25 15.82 -5.60
N PRO A 93 2.83 16.89 -6.17
CA PRO A 93 4.26 16.88 -6.48
C PRO A 93 5.08 16.58 -5.22
N GLY A 94 6.15 15.82 -5.37
CA GLY A 94 7.03 15.49 -4.26
C GLY A 94 8.13 16.51 -4.01
N SER A 95 9.16 16.11 -3.25
CA SER A 95 10.23 16.98 -2.78
C SER A 95 11.31 17.26 -3.83
N VAL A 96 11.45 16.40 -4.83
CA VAL A 96 12.44 16.56 -5.91
C VAL A 96 11.73 16.68 -7.26
N ALA A 97 12.45 17.21 -8.26
CA ALA A 97 11.91 17.40 -9.60
C ALA A 97 11.37 16.07 -10.17
N GLY A 98 10.14 16.08 -10.67
CA GLY A 98 9.47 14.92 -11.25
C GLY A 98 9.02 13.86 -10.23
N SER A 99 9.15 14.10 -8.93
CA SER A 99 8.65 13.14 -7.92
C SER A 99 7.16 13.27 -7.66
N ILE A 100 6.57 12.17 -7.24
CA ILE A 100 5.14 12.04 -6.93
C ILE A 100 5.01 11.68 -5.46
N ARG A 101 4.33 12.51 -4.68
CA ARG A 101 3.97 12.19 -3.30
C ARG A 101 2.51 11.79 -3.23
N ALA A 102 2.22 10.70 -2.53
CA ALA A 102 0.85 10.25 -2.30
C ALA A 102 0.62 9.89 -0.83
N THR A 103 -0.57 10.21 -0.33
CA THR A 103 -1.07 9.71 0.95
C THR A 103 -2.02 8.55 0.64
N LEU A 104 -1.76 7.40 1.23
CA LEU A 104 -2.55 6.19 1.04
C LEU A 104 -3.61 6.05 2.14
N SER A 105 -4.72 5.40 1.82
CA SER A 105 -5.76 5.05 2.80
C SER A 105 -5.33 3.94 3.77
N VAL A 106 -4.18 3.33 3.50
CA VAL A 106 -3.55 2.33 4.36
C VAL A 106 -2.96 3.02 5.58
N ARG A 107 -3.04 2.35 6.72
CA ARG A 107 -2.48 2.84 7.98
C ARG A 107 -1.20 2.09 8.33
N ASP A 108 -0.22 2.82 8.86
CA ASP A 108 0.97 2.25 9.47
C ASP A 108 0.63 1.53 10.80
N VAL A 109 1.64 0.97 11.47
CA VAL A 109 1.45 0.28 12.75
C VAL A 109 1.07 1.22 13.90
N GLN A 110 1.29 2.52 13.74
CA GLN A 110 0.90 3.58 14.68
C GLN A 110 -0.49 4.15 14.38
N GLY A 111 -1.13 3.73 13.29
CA GLY A 111 -2.45 4.21 12.88
C GLY A 111 -2.44 5.48 12.01
N ASN A 112 -1.27 6.00 11.62
CA ASN A 112 -1.15 7.15 10.75
C ASN A 112 -1.36 6.76 9.28
N ALA A 113 -1.86 7.69 8.46
CA ALA A 113 -1.94 7.48 7.02
C ALA A 113 -0.54 7.30 6.42
N LEU A 114 -0.37 6.23 5.64
CA LEU A 114 0.91 5.93 5.01
C LEU A 114 1.20 6.93 3.90
N GLN A 115 2.33 7.63 3.98
CA GLN A 115 2.79 8.52 2.93
C GLN A 115 3.93 7.86 2.16
N VAL A 116 3.87 8.01 0.84
CA VAL A 116 4.91 7.52 -0.07
C VAL A 116 5.35 8.62 -1.01
N GLU A 117 6.62 8.62 -1.38
CA GLU A 117 7.13 9.44 -2.46
C GLU A 117 7.89 8.58 -3.45
N LEU A 118 7.46 8.64 -4.70
CA LEU A 118 8.13 8.00 -5.82
C LEU A 118 9.09 9.02 -6.43
N ARG A 119 10.39 8.78 -6.29
CA ARG A 119 11.47 9.65 -6.75
C ARG A 119 12.09 9.10 -8.02
N PRO A 120 12.05 9.84 -9.13
CA PRO A 120 12.74 9.43 -10.34
C PRO A 120 14.24 9.66 -10.19
N ALA A 121 15.03 8.66 -10.54
CA ALA A 121 16.48 8.75 -10.68
C ALA A 121 16.82 8.54 -12.16
N ALA A 122 17.29 9.59 -12.82
CA ALA A 122 17.65 9.54 -14.23
C ALA A 122 18.99 8.81 -14.41
N THR A 123 18.98 7.79 -15.27
CA THR A 123 20.20 7.18 -15.81
C THR A 123 20.38 7.64 -17.27
N ALA A 124 21.44 7.19 -17.93
CA ALA A 124 21.70 7.59 -19.33
C ALA A 124 20.56 7.18 -20.30
N THR A 125 19.80 6.14 -19.97
CA THR A 125 18.80 5.55 -20.89
C THR A 125 17.40 5.44 -20.34
N GLN A 126 17.21 5.54 -19.03
CA GLN A 126 15.90 5.32 -18.40
C GLN A 126 15.76 6.07 -17.07
N LEU A 127 14.51 6.26 -16.63
CA LEU A 127 14.21 6.64 -15.25
C LEU A 127 14.03 5.40 -14.39
N GLN A 128 14.75 5.32 -13.29
CA GLN A 128 14.50 4.38 -12.22
C GLN A 128 13.67 5.07 -11.13
N TRP A 129 12.74 4.34 -10.55
CA TRP A 129 11.86 4.88 -9.51
C TRP A 129 12.23 4.30 -8.16
N LEU A 130 12.66 5.17 -7.24
CA LEU A 130 12.86 4.83 -5.84
C LEU A 130 11.61 5.20 -5.05
N ILE A 131 11.20 4.30 -4.15
CA ILE A 131 10.07 4.53 -3.26
C ILE A 131 10.61 4.88 -1.89
N THR A 132 10.20 6.01 -1.34
CA THR A 132 10.43 6.39 0.06
C THR A 132 9.12 6.40 0.80
N CYS A 133 9.11 5.96 2.06
CA CYS A 133 7.89 5.74 2.82
C CYS A 133 7.99 6.33 4.23
N SER A 134 6.86 6.78 4.79
CA SER A 134 6.78 7.30 6.15
C SER A 134 7.00 6.24 7.22
N ASP A 135 6.71 4.97 6.93
CA ASP A 135 6.89 3.83 7.84
C ASP A 135 8.23 3.09 7.68
N PHE A 136 9.18 3.68 6.94
CA PHE A 136 10.52 3.10 6.76
C PHE A 136 11.25 2.97 8.09
N GLY A 137 11.77 1.77 8.36
CA GLY A 137 12.46 1.47 9.61
C GLY A 137 11.53 1.10 10.78
N ALA A 138 10.22 1.12 10.60
CA ALA A 138 9.29 0.61 11.59
C ALA A 138 9.44 -0.92 11.73
N SER A 139 10.08 -1.35 12.81
CA SER A 139 10.20 -2.77 13.22
C SER A 139 10.70 -3.71 12.12
N GLU A 140 11.98 -3.60 11.75
CA GLU A 140 12.75 -4.56 10.93
C GLU A 140 11.90 -5.51 10.03
N GLY A 141 11.26 -4.93 8.99
CA GLY A 141 10.57 -5.71 7.95
C GLY A 141 9.12 -6.13 8.23
N LEU A 142 8.70 -6.29 9.46
CA LEU A 142 7.32 -6.68 9.79
C LEU A 142 6.36 -5.47 9.90
N GLY A 143 6.89 -4.30 10.23
CA GLY A 143 6.09 -3.07 10.36
C GLY A 143 5.86 -2.30 9.07
N MET A 144 6.70 -2.45 8.07
CA MET A 144 6.55 -1.77 6.79
C MET A 144 5.40 -2.34 5.96
N ARG A 145 4.53 -1.47 5.47
CA ARG A 145 3.41 -1.86 4.58
C ARG A 145 3.88 -2.08 3.14
N ILE A 146 4.96 -1.42 2.74
CA ILE A 146 5.53 -1.52 1.41
C ILE A 146 6.95 -2.10 1.54
N PRO A 147 7.18 -3.35 1.10
CA PRO A 147 8.46 -4.05 1.31
C PRO A 147 9.63 -3.48 0.50
N HIS A 148 9.35 -2.64 -0.50
CA HIS A 148 10.36 -2.08 -1.41
C HIS A 148 10.67 -0.60 -1.14
N CYS A 149 10.36 -0.09 0.05
CA CYS A 149 10.78 1.24 0.44
C CYS A 149 12.31 1.30 0.58
N ALA A 150 12.94 2.19 -0.17
CA ALA A 150 14.40 2.33 -0.20
C ALA A 150 14.93 3.22 0.93
N ALA A 151 14.11 4.13 1.46
CA ALA A 151 14.49 5.08 2.51
C ALA A 151 13.26 5.69 3.20
N ALA A 152 13.51 6.37 4.32
CA ALA A 152 12.51 7.19 4.99
C ALA A 152 12.09 8.37 4.12
N LEU A 153 10.81 8.76 4.25
CA LEU A 153 10.31 9.96 3.60
C LEU A 153 11.00 11.20 4.22
N SER A 154 11.63 12.04 3.40
CA SER A 154 12.14 13.31 3.87
C SER A 154 10.99 14.30 4.06
N THR A 155 10.87 14.84 5.25
CA THR A 155 9.94 15.93 5.60
C THR A 155 10.34 17.22 4.93
#